data_f0ff9b54297abae58a033578111da0d3
#
_entry.id   f0ff9b54297abae58a033578111da0d3
#
_cell.length_a   1.000
_cell.length_b   1.000
_cell.length_c   1.000
_cell.angle_alpha   90.00
_cell.angle_beta   90.00
_cell.angle_gamma   90.00
#
_symmetry.space_group_name_H-M   'P 1'
#
loop_
_entity.id
_entity.type
_entity.pdbx_description
1 polymer ?
#
loop_
_entity_poly.entity_id
_entity_poly.type
_entity_poly.pdbx_seq_one_letter_code
_entity_poly.pdbx_strand_id
1 'polypeptide(L)'
;MTDTPAPADLRLRDCPNWTYLLREFDVLYRNGSAGGSPSIRSHRKRVRDRLSACVVSNPVVLPRPHEVKPVTAHFARALDLGERSAMQGMARALREVRGDLTWEYGYEKLPKALAQKYAYCEVLGPKGPVQSDGLILGFVLFAPATTYPQHSHQEIEESYISVSGAWSENDTAVYAPGSLILNRSGDEHRITTGELDPCLLAYAWTGAAGRLAEPMMKLTGTRKVGETAKSQGPY
;
A
#
# COMPACT_ATOMS: atom_id res chain seq x y z
N MET A 1 -30.47 -16.91 33.91
CA MET A 1 -29.60 -16.05 33.10
C MET A 1 -28.57 -16.96 32.44
N THR A 2 -28.75 -17.29 31.18
CA THR A 2 -27.82 -18.11 30.43
C THR A 2 -26.70 -17.20 29.98
N ASP A 3 -25.54 -17.37 30.57
CA ASP A 3 -24.30 -16.70 30.19
C ASP A 3 -23.93 -17.17 28.76
N THR A 4 -24.26 -16.39 27.76
CA THR A 4 -23.81 -16.66 26.38
C THR A 4 -22.31 -16.39 26.36
N PRO A 5 -21.45 -17.39 26.10
CA PRO A 5 -20.02 -17.17 26.06
C PRO A 5 -19.72 -16.09 25.01
N ALA A 6 -18.85 -15.15 25.36
CA ALA A 6 -18.36 -14.16 24.41
C ALA A 6 -17.84 -14.88 23.15
N PRO A 7 -18.11 -14.38 21.95
CA PRO A 7 -17.61 -15.00 20.73
C PRO A 7 -16.09 -15.14 20.85
N ALA A 8 -15.57 -16.35 20.63
CA ALA A 8 -14.14 -16.59 20.66
C ALA A 8 -13.49 -15.66 19.63
N ASP A 9 -12.40 -14.97 20.01
CA ASP A 9 -11.66 -14.09 19.13
C ASP A 9 -11.26 -14.83 17.85
N LEU A 10 -11.72 -14.33 16.70
CA LEU A 10 -11.35 -14.87 15.40
C LEU A 10 -9.84 -14.70 15.21
N ARG A 11 -9.13 -15.77 14.86
CA ARG A 11 -7.69 -15.77 14.67
C ARG A 11 -7.30 -15.99 13.22
N LEU A 12 -6.10 -15.57 12.85
CA LEU A 12 -5.61 -15.66 11.46
C LEU A 12 -5.71 -17.08 10.90
N ARG A 13 -5.39 -18.13 11.69
CA ARG A 13 -5.49 -19.54 11.28
C ARG A 13 -6.92 -19.96 10.92
N ASP A 14 -7.93 -19.26 11.45
CA ASP A 14 -9.34 -19.53 11.21
C ASP A 14 -9.86 -18.79 9.95
N CYS A 15 -8.98 -18.00 9.31
CA CYS A 15 -9.26 -17.13 8.18
C CYS A 15 -8.36 -17.50 6.98
N PRO A 16 -8.68 -18.58 6.23
CA PRO A 16 -7.81 -19.09 5.16
C PRO A 16 -7.52 -18.07 4.05
N ASN A 17 -8.49 -17.21 3.68
CA ASN A 17 -8.29 -16.22 2.63
C ASN A 17 -7.30 -15.13 3.05
N TRP A 18 -7.36 -14.67 4.31
CA TRP A 18 -6.36 -13.75 4.86
C TRP A 18 -4.99 -14.41 4.96
N THR A 19 -4.92 -15.66 5.41
CA THR A 19 -3.66 -16.44 5.46
C THR A 19 -3.07 -16.59 4.06
N TYR A 20 -3.88 -16.88 3.05
CA TYR A 20 -3.44 -16.96 1.66
C TYR A 20 -2.89 -15.62 1.15
N LEU A 21 -3.60 -14.52 1.40
CA LEU A 21 -3.13 -13.19 1.00
C LEU A 21 -1.78 -12.83 1.63
N LEU A 22 -1.60 -13.09 2.93
CA LEU A 22 -0.33 -12.82 3.62
C LEU A 22 0.81 -13.72 3.11
N ARG A 23 0.51 -14.95 2.72
CA ARG A 23 1.48 -15.84 2.05
C ARG A 23 1.94 -15.23 0.71
N GLU A 24 1.05 -14.66 -0.08
CA GLU A 24 1.43 -14.00 -1.33
C GLU A 24 2.31 -12.77 -1.09
N PHE A 25 2.08 -12.00 -0.02
CA PHE A 25 3.03 -10.97 0.39
C PHE A 25 4.41 -11.56 0.72
N ASP A 26 4.51 -12.66 1.48
CA ASP A 26 5.79 -13.32 1.76
C ASP A 26 6.49 -13.75 0.46
N VAL A 27 5.75 -14.33 -0.49
CA VAL A 27 6.27 -14.72 -1.81
C VAL A 27 6.84 -13.52 -2.56
N LEU A 28 6.14 -12.38 -2.60
CA LEU A 28 6.61 -11.18 -3.27
C LEU A 28 7.90 -10.64 -2.63
N TYR A 29 7.95 -10.54 -1.31
CA TYR A 29 9.14 -10.05 -0.61
C TYR A 29 10.29 -11.06 -0.58
N ARG A 30 10.03 -12.34 -0.82
CA ARG A 30 11.04 -13.40 -0.95
C ARG A 30 11.64 -13.44 -2.34
N ASN A 31 10.80 -13.44 -3.37
CA ASN A 31 11.16 -13.72 -4.76
C ASN A 31 11.22 -12.48 -5.65
N GLY A 32 10.68 -11.34 -5.20
CA GLY A 32 10.66 -10.09 -5.95
C GLY A 32 12.06 -9.65 -6.37
N SER A 33 12.16 -8.77 -7.36
CA SER A 33 13.37 -8.34 -8.06
C SER A 33 14.68 -8.57 -7.27
N ALA A 34 15.52 -9.46 -7.78
CA ALA A 34 16.77 -9.84 -7.13
C ALA A 34 17.84 -8.72 -7.18
N GLY A 35 17.67 -7.78 -8.11
CA GLY A 35 18.56 -6.63 -8.23
C GLY A 35 18.16 -5.59 -7.19
N GLY A 36 18.93 -5.30 -6.27
CA GLY A 36 18.61 -4.26 -5.32
C GLY A 36 19.83 -3.79 -4.54
N SER A 37 19.81 -2.51 -4.20
CA SER A 37 20.79 -1.94 -3.29
C SER A 37 20.76 -2.68 -1.94
N PRO A 38 21.81 -2.57 -1.12
CA PRO A 38 21.79 -3.11 0.25
C PRO A 38 20.56 -2.66 1.05
N SER A 39 20.07 -1.44 0.83
CA SER A 39 18.88 -0.90 1.49
C SER A 39 17.61 -1.67 1.11
N ILE A 40 17.40 -1.94 -0.19
CA ILE A 40 16.26 -2.73 -0.66
C ILE A 40 16.30 -4.14 -0.05
N ARG A 41 17.46 -4.80 -0.08
CA ARG A 41 17.61 -6.14 0.51
C ARG A 41 17.32 -6.16 2.01
N SER A 42 17.81 -5.15 2.74
CA SER A 42 17.57 -4.99 4.18
C SER A 42 16.09 -4.76 4.48
N HIS A 43 15.43 -3.87 3.73
CA HIS A 43 13.99 -3.62 3.87
C HIS A 43 13.18 -4.90 3.59
N ARG A 44 13.43 -5.60 2.49
CA ARG A 44 12.77 -6.88 2.17
C ARG A 44 12.92 -7.91 3.29
N LYS A 45 14.12 -8.01 3.88
CA LYS A 45 14.35 -8.90 5.01
C LYS A 45 13.49 -8.49 6.22
N ARG A 46 13.45 -7.19 6.57
CA ARG A 46 12.62 -6.69 7.68
C ARG A 46 11.15 -6.99 7.48
N VAL A 47 10.61 -6.76 6.28
CA VAL A 47 9.20 -7.06 5.98
C VAL A 47 8.92 -8.54 6.19
N ARG A 48 9.73 -9.44 5.64
CA ARG A 48 9.55 -10.89 5.80
C ARG A 48 9.67 -11.35 7.24
N ASP A 49 10.68 -10.87 7.98
CA ASP A 49 10.90 -11.27 9.38
C ASP A 49 9.69 -10.86 10.24
N ARG A 50 9.19 -9.63 10.05
CA ARG A 50 8.02 -9.13 10.77
C ARG A 50 6.73 -9.85 10.36
N LEU A 51 6.53 -10.10 9.07
CA LEU A 51 5.39 -10.86 8.57
C LEU A 51 5.41 -12.29 9.11
N SER A 52 6.55 -12.96 9.08
CA SER A 52 6.71 -14.32 9.63
C SER A 52 6.40 -14.35 11.13
N ALA A 53 6.93 -13.40 11.90
CA ALA A 53 6.64 -13.29 13.33
C ALA A 53 5.15 -13.06 13.60
N CYS A 54 4.50 -12.20 12.81
CA CYS A 54 3.07 -11.93 12.90
C CYS A 54 2.25 -13.20 12.60
N VAL A 55 2.54 -13.90 11.50
CA VAL A 55 1.82 -15.13 11.14
C VAL A 55 1.99 -16.23 12.23
N VAL A 56 3.20 -16.39 12.76
CA VAL A 56 3.48 -17.35 13.86
C VAL A 56 2.72 -17.01 15.13
N SER A 57 2.55 -15.73 15.44
CA SER A 57 1.79 -15.29 16.63
C SER A 57 0.29 -15.56 16.52
N ASN A 58 -0.21 -15.89 15.33
CA ASN A 58 -1.62 -16.12 15.06
C ASN A 58 -2.52 -14.99 15.58
N PRO A 59 -2.36 -13.75 15.05
CA PRO A 59 -3.01 -12.57 15.57
C PRO A 59 -4.54 -12.64 15.46
N VAL A 60 -5.19 -11.77 16.20
CA VAL A 60 -6.64 -11.56 16.09
C VAL A 60 -6.95 -11.00 14.71
N VAL A 61 -8.06 -11.44 14.14
CA VAL A 61 -8.66 -10.86 12.94
C VAL A 61 -9.93 -10.13 13.36
N LEU A 62 -9.92 -8.81 13.19
CA LEU A 62 -11.07 -7.95 13.47
C LEU A 62 -11.76 -7.61 12.14
N PRO A 63 -12.92 -8.23 11.84
CA PRO A 63 -13.68 -7.89 10.65
C PRO A 63 -14.00 -6.39 10.63
N ARG A 64 -13.74 -5.74 9.51
CA ARG A 64 -14.07 -4.33 9.28
C ARG A 64 -15.24 -4.21 8.31
N PRO A 65 -16.04 -3.14 8.41
CA PRO A 65 -17.08 -2.88 7.42
C PRO A 65 -16.49 -2.82 6.01
N HIS A 66 -17.16 -3.47 5.06
CA HIS A 66 -16.81 -3.30 3.66
C HIS A 66 -17.14 -1.86 3.24
N GLU A 67 -16.12 -1.11 2.87
CA GLU A 67 -16.28 0.25 2.35
C GLU A 67 -15.68 0.38 0.98
N VAL A 68 -16.34 1.17 0.13
CA VAL A 68 -15.90 1.47 -1.22
C VAL A 68 -15.66 2.98 -1.39
N LYS A 69 -14.80 3.33 -2.33
CA LYS A 69 -14.58 4.71 -2.80
C LYS A 69 -14.78 4.73 -4.32
N PRO A 70 -15.01 5.88 -4.94
CA PRO A 70 -15.29 5.93 -6.39
C PRO A 70 -14.28 5.18 -7.26
N VAL A 71 -12.98 5.23 -6.92
CA VAL A 71 -11.92 4.54 -7.64
C VAL A 71 -12.08 3.01 -7.65
N THR A 72 -12.81 2.42 -6.69
CA THR A 72 -13.01 0.96 -6.63
C THR A 72 -13.81 0.40 -7.81
N ALA A 73 -14.48 1.26 -8.58
CA ALA A 73 -15.07 0.88 -9.88
C ALA A 73 -14.01 0.28 -10.84
N HIS A 74 -12.74 0.62 -10.68
CA HIS A 74 -11.62 0.08 -11.46
C HIS A 74 -11.02 -1.20 -10.87
N PHE A 75 -11.43 -1.62 -9.67
CA PHE A 75 -10.74 -2.69 -8.94
C PHE A 75 -10.81 -4.04 -9.65
N ALA A 76 -11.98 -4.41 -10.18
CA ALA A 76 -12.12 -5.66 -10.95
C ALA A 76 -11.16 -5.70 -12.15
N ARG A 77 -11.05 -4.60 -12.90
CA ARG A 77 -10.12 -4.50 -14.03
C ARG A 77 -8.66 -4.58 -13.57
N ALA A 78 -8.30 -3.94 -12.45
CA ALA A 78 -6.95 -4.03 -11.90
C ALA A 78 -6.58 -5.47 -11.50
N LEU A 79 -7.51 -6.23 -10.91
CA LEU A 79 -7.31 -7.65 -10.60
C LEU A 79 -7.15 -8.49 -11.87
N ASP A 80 -7.99 -8.30 -12.88
CA ASP A 80 -7.88 -9.03 -14.16
C ASP A 80 -6.54 -8.83 -14.86
N LEU A 81 -6.00 -7.60 -14.78
CA LEU A 81 -4.67 -7.28 -15.32
C LEU A 81 -3.57 -7.97 -14.48
N GLY A 82 -3.68 -7.96 -13.16
CA GLY A 82 -2.75 -8.64 -12.27
C GLY A 82 -2.72 -10.15 -12.49
N GLU A 83 -3.88 -10.77 -12.67
CA GLU A 83 -4.00 -12.22 -12.94
C GLU A 83 -3.37 -12.66 -14.25
N ARG A 84 -3.22 -11.75 -15.20
CA ARG A 84 -2.56 -12.01 -16.50
C ARG A 84 -1.08 -11.66 -16.50
N SER A 85 -0.53 -11.30 -15.35
CA SER A 85 0.86 -10.90 -15.17
C SER A 85 1.63 -11.85 -14.25
N ALA A 86 2.88 -11.52 -13.93
CA ALA A 86 3.67 -12.20 -12.91
C ALA A 86 3.06 -12.09 -11.50
N MET A 87 2.04 -11.25 -11.30
CA MET A 87 1.36 -11.02 -10.02
C MET A 87 0.09 -11.86 -9.84
N GLN A 88 -0.08 -12.92 -10.64
CA GLN A 88 -1.29 -13.74 -10.65
C GLN A 88 -1.69 -14.25 -9.26
N GLY A 89 -0.72 -14.76 -8.46
CA GLY A 89 -0.99 -15.27 -7.11
C GLY A 89 -1.55 -14.19 -6.20
N MET A 90 -0.91 -13.02 -6.17
CA MET A 90 -1.35 -11.88 -5.37
C MET A 90 -2.74 -11.39 -5.81
N ALA A 91 -2.98 -11.23 -7.10
CA ALA A 91 -4.26 -10.77 -7.61
C ALA A 91 -5.41 -11.73 -7.27
N ARG A 92 -5.18 -13.04 -7.36
CA ARG A 92 -6.15 -14.08 -6.96
C ARG A 92 -6.41 -14.05 -5.47
N ALA A 93 -5.38 -14.00 -4.64
CA ALA A 93 -5.52 -13.94 -3.18
C ALA A 93 -6.32 -12.68 -2.75
N LEU A 94 -6.03 -11.54 -3.38
CA LEU A 94 -6.76 -10.31 -3.10
C LEU A 94 -8.22 -10.37 -3.55
N ARG A 95 -8.51 -11.08 -4.65
CA ARG A 95 -9.90 -11.31 -5.12
C ARG A 95 -10.73 -12.06 -4.10
N GLU A 96 -10.15 -13.02 -3.37
CA GLU A 96 -10.85 -13.81 -2.36
C GLU A 96 -11.30 -12.98 -1.14
N VAL A 97 -10.58 -11.91 -0.83
CA VAL A 97 -10.91 -11.02 0.30
C VAL A 97 -11.57 -9.70 -0.14
N ARG A 98 -11.93 -9.55 -1.41
CA ARG A 98 -12.43 -8.28 -1.95
C ARG A 98 -13.66 -7.71 -1.24
N GLY A 99 -14.51 -8.61 -0.71
CA GLY A 99 -15.71 -8.25 0.06
C GLY A 99 -15.46 -7.82 1.50
N ASP A 100 -14.23 -8.04 1.99
CA ASP A 100 -13.82 -7.75 3.36
C ASP A 100 -12.88 -6.54 3.44
N LEU A 101 -12.64 -5.86 2.30
CA LEU A 101 -11.76 -4.70 2.23
C LEU A 101 -12.51 -3.42 2.64
N THR A 102 -11.84 -2.61 3.43
CA THR A 102 -12.26 -1.26 3.78
C THR A 102 -11.39 -0.26 3.02
N TRP A 103 -11.92 0.34 1.96
CA TRP A 103 -11.22 1.35 1.20
C TRP A 103 -11.37 2.72 1.82
N GLU A 104 -10.26 3.40 2.05
CA GLU A 104 -10.19 4.65 2.81
C GLU A 104 -9.35 5.71 2.08
N TYR A 105 -9.42 6.93 2.59
CA TYR A 105 -8.52 8.03 2.20
C TYR A 105 -7.51 8.28 3.30
N GLY A 106 -6.25 8.47 2.92
CA GLY A 106 -5.14 8.71 3.87
C GLY A 106 -5.07 10.14 4.43
N TYR A 107 -5.96 11.04 4.00
CA TYR A 107 -5.92 12.47 4.37
C TYR A 107 -7.29 12.98 4.76
N GLU A 108 -7.34 13.81 5.80
CA GLU A 108 -8.59 14.48 6.21
C GLU A 108 -9.14 15.42 5.13
N LYS A 109 -8.24 16.09 4.42
CA LYS A 109 -8.59 17.00 3.33
C LYS A 109 -7.99 16.51 2.02
N LEU A 110 -8.82 15.95 1.19
CA LEU A 110 -8.45 15.45 -0.13
C LEU A 110 -9.13 16.28 -1.23
N PRO A 111 -8.38 16.74 -2.26
CA PRO A 111 -9.01 17.39 -3.42
C PRO A 111 -10.07 16.49 -4.05
N LYS A 112 -11.24 17.05 -4.37
CA LYS A 112 -12.39 16.30 -4.92
C LYS A 112 -12.00 15.46 -6.15
N ALA A 113 -11.16 16.00 -7.04
CA ALA A 113 -10.67 15.28 -8.22
C ALA A 113 -9.83 14.05 -7.85
N LEU A 114 -8.99 14.14 -6.82
CA LEU A 114 -8.17 13.02 -6.35
C LEU A 114 -9.03 11.98 -5.63
N ALA A 115 -10.04 12.40 -4.86
CA ALA A 115 -10.97 11.50 -4.18
C ALA A 115 -11.73 10.57 -5.15
N GLN A 116 -11.88 10.95 -6.42
CA GLN A 116 -12.48 10.10 -7.45
C GLN A 116 -11.48 9.08 -8.03
N LYS A 117 -10.19 9.29 -7.83
CA LYS A 117 -9.13 8.56 -8.55
C LYS A 117 -8.18 7.77 -7.65
N TYR A 118 -8.37 7.80 -6.33
CA TYR A 118 -7.46 7.20 -5.37
C TYR A 118 -8.20 6.64 -4.17
N ALA A 119 -7.76 5.49 -3.67
CA ALA A 119 -8.04 4.99 -2.32
C ALA A 119 -7.00 3.96 -1.92
N TYR A 120 -6.85 3.73 -0.63
CA TYR A 120 -6.03 2.64 -0.09
C TYR A 120 -6.85 1.74 0.83
N CYS A 121 -6.37 0.53 1.08
CA CYS A 121 -6.87 -0.34 2.14
C CYS A 121 -5.69 -0.98 2.89
N GLU A 122 -5.82 -1.07 4.21
CA GLU A 122 -4.89 -1.81 5.08
C GLU A 122 -5.41 -3.23 5.28
N VAL A 123 -4.57 -4.24 5.09
CA VAL A 123 -4.93 -5.65 5.26
C VAL A 123 -4.29 -6.27 6.49
N LEU A 124 -3.13 -5.79 6.88
CA LEU A 124 -2.42 -6.13 8.10
C LEU A 124 -1.84 -4.86 8.69
N GLY A 125 -2.04 -4.63 9.97
CA GLY A 125 -1.52 -3.47 10.68
C GLY A 125 -2.40 -3.04 11.86
N PRO A 126 -2.12 -1.90 12.47
CA PRO A 126 -2.89 -1.40 13.61
C PRO A 126 -4.35 -1.11 13.30
N LYS A 127 -4.65 -0.76 12.03
CA LYS A 127 -6.00 -0.43 11.54
C LYS A 127 -6.55 -1.45 10.54
N GLY A 128 -5.76 -2.47 10.21
CA GLY A 128 -6.17 -3.54 9.32
C GLY A 128 -7.04 -4.60 10.00
N PRO A 129 -7.69 -5.47 9.23
CA PRO A 129 -8.40 -6.61 9.80
C PRO A 129 -7.43 -7.57 10.51
N VAL A 130 -6.27 -7.86 9.97
CA VAL A 130 -5.25 -8.67 10.64
C VAL A 130 -4.38 -7.75 11.51
N GLN A 131 -4.44 -7.93 12.82
CA GLN A 131 -3.79 -7.01 13.78
C GLN A 131 -2.27 -7.19 13.82
N SER A 132 -1.53 -6.09 13.72
CA SER A 132 -0.08 -6.05 13.83
C SER A 132 0.41 -4.65 14.22
N ASP A 133 1.35 -4.56 15.18
CA ASP A 133 1.96 -3.29 15.59
C ASP A 133 3.29 -3.01 14.88
N GLY A 134 3.89 -4.02 14.28
CA GLY A 134 5.25 -3.94 13.76
C GLY A 134 5.35 -3.81 12.25
N LEU A 135 4.25 -3.99 11.52
CA LEU A 135 4.22 -4.01 10.06
C LEU A 135 2.84 -3.57 9.58
N ILE A 136 2.79 -2.74 8.55
CA ILE A 136 1.58 -2.49 7.79
C ILE A 136 1.75 -3.08 6.39
N LEU A 137 0.75 -3.84 5.94
CA LEU A 137 0.59 -4.28 4.56
C LEU A 137 -0.76 -3.83 4.04
N GLY A 138 -0.81 -3.42 2.80
CA GLY A 138 -2.06 -3.00 2.18
C GLY A 138 -1.94 -2.81 0.68
N PHE A 139 -2.96 -2.18 0.14
CA PHE A 139 -3.04 -1.88 -1.28
C PHE A 139 -3.46 -0.43 -1.49
N VAL A 140 -2.95 0.17 -2.55
CA VAL A 140 -3.42 1.44 -3.06
C VAL A 140 -3.87 1.27 -4.50
N LEU A 141 -5.05 1.79 -4.80
CA LEU A 141 -5.67 1.75 -6.12
C LEU A 141 -5.77 3.15 -6.70
N PHE A 142 -5.31 3.29 -7.92
CA PHE A 142 -5.40 4.50 -8.72
C PHE A 142 -6.19 4.26 -10.00
N ALA A 143 -7.04 5.21 -10.35
CA ALA A 143 -7.64 5.28 -11.69
C ALA A 143 -6.56 5.60 -12.74
N PRO A 144 -6.84 5.36 -14.04
CA PRO A 144 -5.98 5.85 -15.12
C PRO A 144 -5.75 7.35 -15.06
N ALA A 145 -4.60 7.80 -15.56
CA ALA A 145 -4.22 9.23 -15.63
C ALA A 145 -4.36 9.94 -14.27
N THR A 146 -3.83 9.33 -13.22
CA THR A 146 -3.82 9.90 -11.86
C THR A 146 -2.43 10.39 -11.53
N THR A 147 -2.34 11.63 -11.02
CA THR A 147 -1.17 12.12 -10.32
C THR A 147 -1.49 12.20 -8.83
N TYR A 148 -0.85 11.34 -8.04
CA TYR A 148 -0.92 11.38 -6.59
C TYR A 148 0.16 12.32 -6.07
N PRO A 149 -0.20 13.35 -5.28
CA PRO A 149 0.70 14.44 -4.93
C PRO A 149 1.94 13.99 -4.18
N GLN A 150 2.96 14.85 -4.22
CA GLN A 150 4.20 14.66 -3.48
C GLN A 150 3.93 14.59 -1.98
N HIS A 151 4.50 13.59 -1.33
CA HIS A 151 4.39 13.33 0.09
C HIS A 151 5.62 12.57 0.59
N SER A 152 5.76 12.47 1.89
CA SER A 152 6.82 11.68 2.54
C SER A 152 6.32 11.15 3.88
N HIS A 153 7.00 10.12 4.38
CA HIS A 153 6.72 9.51 5.67
C HIS A 153 7.94 9.66 6.59
N GLN A 154 7.74 10.22 7.78
CA GLN A 154 8.80 10.35 8.75
C GLN A 154 8.90 9.09 9.63
N GLU A 155 10.11 8.57 9.82
CA GLU A 155 10.39 7.38 10.62
C GLU A 155 9.70 6.09 10.11
N ILE A 156 9.23 6.10 8.86
CA ILE A 156 8.64 4.96 8.17
C ILE A 156 9.42 4.73 6.88
N GLU A 157 9.82 3.49 6.63
CA GLU A 157 10.24 3.05 5.31
C GLU A 157 9.05 2.40 4.61
N GLU A 158 8.80 2.83 3.39
CA GLU A 158 7.71 2.35 2.56
C GLU A 158 8.26 1.65 1.31
N SER A 159 7.63 0.57 0.92
CA SER A 159 7.87 -0.02 -0.39
C SER A 159 6.57 -0.24 -1.13
N TYR A 160 6.62 -0.04 -2.44
CA TYR A 160 5.56 -0.40 -3.38
C TYR A 160 5.98 -1.57 -4.25
N ILE A 161 5.05 -2.49 -4.49
CA ILE A 161 5.18 -3.54 -5.50
C ILE A 161 4.01 -3.40 -6.47
N SER A 162 4.30 -3.24 -7.76
CA SER A 162 3.26 -3.17 -8.79
C SER A 162 2.54 -4.51 -8.90
N VAL A 163 1.23 -4.51 -8.67
CA VAL A 163 0.35 -5.67 -8.93
C VAL A 163 -0.23 -5.58 -10.34
N SER A 164 -0.66 -4.40 -10.75
CA SER A 164 -1.16 -4.16 -12.11
C SER A 164 -1.03 -2.70 -12.52
N GLY A 165 -1.07 -2.47 -13.83
CA GLY A 165 -0.92 -1.15 -14.41
C GLY A 165 0.54 -0.68 -14.47
N ALA A 166 0.75 0.44 -15.17
CA ALA A 166 2.04 1.12 -15.28
C ALA A 166 2.00 2.43 -14.48
N TRP A 167 3.10 2.76 -13.85
CA TRP A 167 3.23 3.98 -13.05
C TRP A 167 4.66 4.50 -13.03
N SER A 168 4.83 5.71 -12.61
CA SER A 168 6.12 6.37 -12.44
C SER A 168 6.20 7.00 -11.06
N GLU A 169 7.38 6.95 -10.46
CA GLU A 169 7.70 7.70 -9.25
C GLU A 169 8.62 8.86 -9.61
N ASN A 170 8.22 10.07 -9.22
CA ASN A 170 8.95 11.31 -9.51
C ASN A 170 9.32 11.48 -10.98
N ASP A 171 8.56 10.87 -11.89
CA ASP A 171 8.78 10.86 -13.34
C ASP A 171 10.17 10.35 -13.78
N THR A 172 10.82 9.54 -12.94
CA THR A 172 12.18 9.06 -13.19
C THR A 172 12.23 7.80 -14.05
N ALA A 173 11.27 6.91 -13.93
CA ALA A 173 11.17 5.67 -14.69
C ALA A 173 9.73 5.17 -14.71
N VAL A 174 9.41 4.30 -15.67
CA VAL A 174 8.12 3.59 -15.72
C VAL A 174 8.28 2.21 -15.08
N TYR A 175 7.43 1.91 -14.13
CA TYR A 175 7.39 0.64 -13.41
C TYR A 175 6.21 -0.21 -13.87
N ALA A 176 6.45 -1.49 -14.03
CA ALA A 176 5.49 -2.50 -14.48
C ALA A 176 5.20 -3.53 -13.37
N PRO A 177 4.20 -4.41 -13.53
CA PRO A 177 3.91 -5.48 -12.56
C PRO A 177 5.16 -6.28 -12.17
N GLY A 178 5.36 -6.45 -10.85
CA GLY A 178 6.54 -7.08 -10.24
C GLY A 178 7.67 -6.12 -9.86
N SER A 179 7.66 -4.86 -10.31
CA SER A 179 8.64 -3.87 -9.86
C SER A 179 8.48 -3.54 -8.39
N LEU A 180 9.59 -3.49 -7.65
CA LEU A 180 9.65 -3.07 -6.24
C LEU A 180 10.42 -1.77 -6.12
N ILE A 181 9.82 -0.79 -5.48
CA ILE A 181 10.39 0.52 -5.17
C ILE A 181 10.46 0.69 -3.65
N LEU A 182 11.52 1.31 -3.17
CA LEU A 182 11.72 1.62 -1.74
C LEU A 182 11.87 3.11 -1.53
N ASN A 183 10.98 3.68 -0.73
CA ASN A 183 11.04 5.02 -0.18
C ASN A 183 11.53 4.96 1.26
N ARG A 184 12.67 5.60 1.53
CA ARG A 184 13.21 5.68 2.88
C ARG A 184 12.46 6.74 3.68
N SER A 185 12.65 6.71 4.98
CA SER A 185 12.13 7.77 5.85
C SER A 185 12.54 9.15 5.33
N GLY A 186 11.54 9.98 5.09
CA GLY A 186 11.71 11.36 4.62
C GLY A 186 11.88 11.53 3.10
N ASP A 187 12.03 10.47 2.33
CA ASP A 187 12.11 10.55 0.87
C ASP A 187 10.77 11.05 0.32
N GLU A 188 10.82 12.18 -0.37
CA GLU A 188 9.63 12.75 -1.04
C GLU A 188 9.36 12.03 -2.36
N HIS A 189 8.12 11.57 -2.54
CA HIS A 189 7.73 10.88 -3.75
C HIS A 189 6.33 11.26 -4.21
N ARG A 190 6.15 11.22 -5.53
CA ARG A 190 4.92 11.46 -6.27
C ARG A 190 4.67 10.28 -7.20
N ILE A 191 3.42 9.83 -7.29
CA ILE A 191 3.03 8.75 -8.19
C ILE A 191 2.23 9.31 -9.35
N THR A 192 2.62 8.95 -10.57
CA THR A 192 1.86 9.23 -11.80
C THR A 192 1.54 7.90 -12.48
N THR A 193 0.26 7.64 -12.77
CA THR A 193 -0.18 6.38 -13.40
C THR A 193 -0.36 6.55 -14.90
N GLY A 194 -0.28 5.42 -15.63
CA GLY A 194 -0.55 5.37 -17.06
C GLY A 194 -1.99 5.80 -17.41
N GLU A 195 -2.23 6.14 -18.66
CA GLU A 195 -3.48 6.75 -19.13
C GLU A 195 -4.61 5.74 -19.38
N LEU A 196 -4.29 4.47 -19.63
CA LEU A 196 -5.27 3.49 -20.14
C LEU A 196 -5.80 2.54 -19.06
N ASP A 197 -4.93 2.05 -18.21
CA ASP A 197 -5.27 1.02 -17.24
C ASP A 197 -5.16 1.54 -15.79
N PRO A 198 -6.02 1.04 -14.88
CA PRO A 198 -5.87 1.33 -13.46
C PRO A 198 -4.58 0.73 -12.92
N CYS A 199 -4.02 1.39 -11.91
CA CYS A 199 -2.81 0.93 -11.26
C CYS A 199 -3.13 0.47 -9.83
N LEU A 200 -2.72 -0.77 -9.51
CA LEU A 200 -2.83 -1.37 -8.19
C LEU A 200 -1.45 -1.67 -7.67
N LEU A 201 -1.11 -1.08 -6.53
CA LEU A 201 0.16 -1.29 -5.86
C LEU A 201 -0.08 -1.98 -4.51
N ALA A 202 0.67 -3.03 -4.22
CA ALA A 202 0.81 -3.54 -2.86
C ALA A 202 1.86 -2.69 -2.14
N TYR A 203 1.61 -2.30 -0.89
CA TYR A 203 2.58 -1.55 -0.11
C TYR A 203 2.92 -2.25 1.21
N ALA A 204 4.11 -1.97 1.72
CA ALA A 204 4.52 -2.33 3.05
C ALA A 204 5.20 -1.16 3.74
N TRP A 205 4.81 -0.92 5.00
CA TRP A 205 5.42 0.06 5.88
C TRP A 205 6.11 -0.61 7.05
N THR A 206 7.36 -0.23 7.29
CA THR A 206 8.13 -0.65 8.47
C THR A 206 8.59 0.56 9.26
N GLY A 207 8.36 0.55 10.56
CA GLY A 207 8.70 1.64 11.48
C GLY A 207 8.57 1.19 12.93
N ALA A 208 8.66 2.12 13.86
CA ALA A 208 8.30 1.88 15.25
C ALA A 208 6.77 1.77 15.41
N ALA A 209 6.28 0.96 16.35
CA ALA A 209 4.86 0.71 16.57
C ALA A 209 4.03 1.98 16.70
N GLY A 210 4.46 2.94 17.50
CA GLY A 210 3.76 4.23 17.67
C GLY A 210 3.67 5.05 16.38
N ARG A 211 4.65 4.93 15.48
CA ARG A 211 4.62 5.60 14.17
C ARG A 211 3.69 4.91 13.19
N LEU A 212 3.62 3.60 13.23
CA LEU A 212 2.69 2.83 12.39
C LEU A 212 1.24 3.04 12.82
N ALA A 213 0.98 3.18 14.12
CA ALA A 213 -0.37 3.46 14.63
C ALA A 213 -0.87 4.87 14.22
N GLU A 214 0.04 5.85 14.17
CA GLU A 214 -0.27 7.24 13.81
C GLU A 214 0.69 7.76 12.73
N PRO A 215 0.59 7.26 11.50
CA PRO A 215 1.40 7.76 10.41
C PRO A 215 0.99 9.19 10.07
N MET A 216 1.84 10.15 10.41
CA MET A 216 1.60 11.56 10.08
C MET A 216 1.90 11.78 8.60
N MET A 217 0.89 11.60 7.75
CA MET A 217 0.99 11.87 6.31
C MET A 217 0.82 13.37 6.05
N LYS A 218 1.82 13.99 5.44
CA LYS A 218 1.74 15.39 5.01
C LYS A 218 1.85 15.45 3.48
N LEU A 219 0.84 16.04 2.84
CA LEU A 219 0.99 16.48 1.45
C LEU A 219 1.93 17.68 1.45
N THR A 220 3.09 17.55 0.85
CA THR A 220 3.93 18.71 0.51
C THR A 220 3.29 19.39 -0.69
N GLY A 221 2.77 20.61 -0.49
CA GLY A 221 2.09 21.37 -1.55
C GLY A 221 2.94 21.48 -2.81
N THR A 222 2.32 21.38 -3.96
CA THR A 222 2.95 21.65 -5.27
C THR A 222 3.64 23.00 -5.20
N ARG A 223 4.97 23.01 -5.20
CA ARG A 223 5.77 24.22 -5.43
C ARG A 223 5.35 24.74 -6.81
N LYS A 224 4.71 25.91 -6.88
CA LYS A 224 4.43 26.57 -8.15
C LYS A 224 5.78 26.76 -8.86
N VAL A 225 5.97 26.03 -9.95
CA VAL A 225 7.05 26.32 -10.91
C VAL A 225 6.68 27.67 -11.53
N GLY A 226 7.34 28.75 -11.11
CA GLY A 226 7.10 30.09 -11.68
C GLY A 226 7.41 31.24 -10.72
N GLU A 227 8.60 31.25 -10.12
CA GLU A 227 9.23 32.52 -9.75
C GLU A 227 10.67 32.50 -10.24
N THR A 228 10.83 33.00 -11.47
CA THR A 228 12.12 33.40 -12.04
C THR A 228 12.78 34.39 -11.09
N ALA A 229 13.96 34.03 -10.62
CA ALA A 229 14.85 34.93 -9.90
C ALA A 229 15.03 36.21 -10.73
N LYS A 230 14.54 37.35 -10.23
CA LYS A 230 14.91 38.65 -10.73
C LYS A 230 16.39 38.82 -10.45
N SER A 231 17.18 38.85 -11.52
CA SER A 231 18.58 39.28 -11.50
C SER A 231 18.66 40.69 -10.95
N GLN A 232 19.27 40.84 -9.79
CA GLN A 232 19.78 42.16 -9.40
C GLN A 232 21.07 42.38 -10.19
N GLY A 233 21.04 43.38 -11.10
CA GLY A 233 22.20 43.84 -11.83
C GLY A 233 23.17 44.61 -10.92
N PRO A 234 24.41 44.75 -11.36
CA PRO A 234 25.47 45.34 -10.58
C PRO A 234 25.44 46.89 -10.60
N TYR A 235 25.77 47.46 -9.49
CA TYR A 235 26.41 48.76 -9.41
C TYR A 235 27.84 48.58 -8.90
#